data_2cd7c012c9cb78520299c0fb8d3d23b7
#
_entry.id   2cd7c012c9cb78520299c0fb8d3d23b7
#
_cell.length_a   1.000
_cell.length_b   1.000
_cell.length_c   1.000
_cell.angle_alpha   90.00
_cell.angle_beta   90.00
_cell.angle_gamma   90.00
#
_symmetry.space_group_name_H-M   'P 1'
#
loop_
_entity.id
_entity.type
_entity.pdbx_description
1 polymer ?
#
loop_
_entity_poly.entity_id
_entity_poly.type
_entity_poly.pdbx_seq_one_letter_code
_entity_poly.pdbx_strand_id
1 'polypeptide(L)'
;MLEGHSQNVVAVAYHPTLPIIMTGSEDGTCRVWNSSTYRLETTLNYGMERVWAIGYRAHSNTVAIGHEEGVIVLSLGRNEPAVSMDTTGRIIWSQHNEIRSANIKTSVDSGLADGERIGLQVKDLGSCEVYPYTLKHSPNGRFVVVCGDGEYIIYTALAWRNKSFGSALEFVWAQDSNEYAVRESATAIRLYKSFKEKPRPATSALASLGYVAEEIFGGSLLGVRGAGGTLTLYDWETELVVRRIDVEPRGIFWSEGGELLAVVTDDAYFVLRYNRDAFLEHVQQHGGQTSEEGVEEAIDFVTEIQEPVRSGCWIGDCFIYASAANRLNYLVGGQVFTISHFSTQMAMLGYVARDNRVYLADKDLGVVSYALPLPVIEYQTAILRGDLDMAQELLPAVPADQRHRIAKFLEAEDMRELALDVTTDPEQRFDLAIQLSRLDIASELAEESG
;
A
#
# COMPACT_ATOMS: atom_id res chain seq x y z
N MET A 1 20.96 13.93 -28.98
CA MET A 1 22.30 13.69 -28.48
C MET A 1 22.21 13.67 -26.97
N LEU A 2 22.94 12.77 -26.25
CA LEU A 2 22.96 12.71 -24.79
C LEU A 2 24.14 13.57 -24.32
N GLU A 3 23.86 14.74 -23.79
CA GLU A 3 24.87 15.70 -23.39
C GLU A 3 24.84 15.93 -21.87
N GLY A 4 26.02 16.16 -21.28
CA GLY A 4 26.09 16.52 -19.86
C GLY A 4 27.35 16.08 -19.13
N HIS A 5 28.03 15.00 -19.55
CA HIS A 5 29.34 14.65 -18.97
C HIS A 5 30.36 15.76 -19.20
N SER A 6 31.17 16.05 -18.20
CA SER A 6 32.22 17.07 -18.28
C SER A 6 33.57 16.59 -18.82
N GLN A 7 33.72 15.26 -18.91
CA GLN A 7 34.92 14.60 -19.44
C GLN A 7 34.52 13.45 -20.39
N ASN A 8 35.51 12.68 -20.87
CA ASN A 8 35.26 11.62 -21.84
C ASN A 8 34.33 10.53 -21.29
N VAL A 9 33.40 10.09 -22.14
CA VAL A 9 32.57 8.93 -21.87
C VAL A 9 33.33 7.68 -22.26
N VAL A 10 33.57 6.78 -21.31
CA VAL A 10 34.34 5.57 -21.49
C VAL A 10 33.55 4.28 -21.50
N ALA A 11 32.33 4.32 -20.94
CA ALA A 11 31.44 3.18 -20.93
C ALA A 11 30.03 3.62 -21.32
N VAL A 12 29.38 2.84 -22.20
CA VAL A 12 27.97 3.02 -22.58
C VAL A 12 27.32 1.65 -22.68
N ALA A 13 26.16 1.49 -22.07
CA ALA A 13 25.44 0.24 -22.15
C ALA A 13 23.92 0.46 -22.03
N TYR A 14 23.14 -0.31 -22.81
CA TYR A 14 21.70 -0.45 -22.61
C TYR A 14 21.42 -1.46 -21.53
N HIS A 15 20.46 -1.16 -20.67
CA HIS A 15 19.99 -2.16 -19.70
C HIS A 15 19.17 -3.24 -20.42
N PRO A 16 19.33 -4.53 -20.09
CA PRO A 16 18.67 -5.61 -20.84
C PRO A 16 17.15 -5.66 -20.67
N THR A 17 16.59 -5.14 -19.58
CA THR A 17 15.17 -5.21 -19.27
C THR A 17 14.53 -3.84 -19.00
N LEU A 18 15.24 -2.91 -18.41
CA LEU A 18 14.74 -1.56 -18.14
C LEU A 18 14.96 -0.64 -19.35
N PRO A 19 14.06 0.32 -19.62
CA PRO A 19 14.20 1.25 -20.75
C PRO A 19 15.23 2.35 -20.45
N ILE A 20 16.45 1.98 -20.11
CA ILE A 20 17.50 2.92 -19.74
C ILE A 20 18.81 2.65 -20.48
N ILE A 21 19.55 3.74 -20.68
CA ILE A 21 20.95 3.73 -21.12
C ILE A 21 21.79 4.24 -19.94
N MET A 22 22.89 3.58 -19.67
CA MET A 22 23.87 4.04 -18.69
C MET A 22 25.15 4.47 -19.38
N THR A 23 25.70 5.61 -18.95
CA THR A 23 26.97 6.13 -19.46
C THR A 23 27.92 6.41 -18.29
N GLY A 24 29.09 5.89 -18.36
CA GLY A 24 30.18 6.11 -17.39
C GLY A 24 31.27 7.01 -17.97
N SER A 25 31.77 7.92 -17.17
CA SER A 25 32.74 8.95 -17.63
C SER A 25 33.95 9.06 -16.71
N GLU A 26 35.00 9.65 -17.26
CA GLU A 26 36.19 10.06 -16.51
C GLU A 26 35.90 11.14 -15.48
N ASP A 27 34.75 11.83 -15.56
CA ASP A 27 34.31 12.78 -14.58
C ASP A 27 33.84 12.15 -13.23
N GLY A 28 33.97 10.82 -13.09
CA GLY A 28 33.62 10.07 -11.89
C GLY A 28 32.13 9.79 -11.77
N THR A 29 31.31 10.23 -12.72
CA THR A 29 29.86 10.04 -12.68
C THR A 29 29.38 8.93 -13.61
N CYS A 30 28.34 8.22 -13.18
CA CYS A 30 27.56 7.37 -14.05
C CYS A 30 26.18 8.03 -14.24
N ARG A 31 25.77 8.26 -15.49
CA ARG A 31 24.47 8.86 -15.80
C ARG A 31 23.52 7.81 -16.35
N VAL A 32 22.29 7.89 -15.88
CA VAL A 32 21.18 7.04 -16.32
C VAL A 32 20.24 7.88 -17.16
N TRP A 33 19.97 7.42 -18.37
CA TRP A 33 19.14 8.09 -19.36
C TRP A 33 17.96 7.20 -19.72
N ASN A 34 16.79 7.77 -19.91
CA ASN A 34 15.67 7.05 -20.49
C ASN A 34 15.96 6.69 -21.96
N SER A 35 15.81 5.43 -22.32
CA SER A 35 16.15 4.96 -23.67
C SER A 35 15.14 5.34 -24.75
N SER A 36 13.91 5.74 -24.36
CA SER A 36 12.82 6.16 -25.27
C SER A 36 12.80 7.66 -25.45
N THR A 37 12.88 8.41 -24.35
CA THR A 37 12.80 9.87 -24.38
C THR A 37 14.15 10.57 -24.48
N TYR A 38 15.25 9.82 -24.26
CA TYR A 38 16.62 10.31 -24.20
C TYR A 38 16.88 11.42 -23.17
N ARG A 39 16.02 11.53 -22.16
CA ARG A 39 16.18 12.48 -21.05
C ARG A 39 17.05 11.88 -19.96
N LEU A 40 17.80 12.75 -19.27
CA LEU A 40 18.56 12.37 -18.08
C LEU A 40 17.58 12.08 -16.93
N GLU A 41 17.61 10.86 -16.41
CA GLU A 41 16.82 10.44 -15.25
C GLU A 41 17.54 10.75 -13.95
N THR A 42 18.82 10.35 -13.87
CA THR A 42 19.62 10.60 -12.67
C THR A 42 21.10 10.57 -12.96
N THR A 43 21.88 11.19 -12.08
CA THR A 43 23.35 11.15 -12.09
C THR A 43 23.81 10.49 -10.79
N LEU A 44 24.49 9.36 -10.92
CA LEU A 44 25.09 8.64 -9.82
C LEU A 44 26.51 9.16 -9.59
N ASN A 45 26.75 9.74 -8.43
CA ASN A 45 28.08 10.22 -8.04
C ASN A 45 28.36 9.72 -6.62
N TYR A 46 29.34 8.86 -6.50
CA TYR A 46 29.72 8.23 -5.23
C TYR A 46 31.04 8.78 -4.67
N GLY A 47 31.59 9.84 -5.31
CA GLY A 47 32.86 10.42 -4.91
C GLY A 47 34.08 9.57 -5.24
N MET A 48 33.87 8.47 -6.02
CA MET A 48 34.97 7.62 -6.55
C MET A 48 35.46 8.21 -7.87
N GLU A 49 36.70 8.06 -8.18
CA GLU A 49 37.30 8.57 -9.41
C GLU A 49 36.63 7.94 -10.65
N ARG A 50 37.21 8.13 -11.82
CA ARG A 50 36.63 7.77 -13.14
C ARG A 50 35.96 6.40 -13.20
N VAL A 51 34.89 6.33 -13.99
CA VAL A 51 34.20 5.07 -14.30
C VAL A 51 34.90 4.38 -15.43
N TRP A 52 35.23 3.10 -15.28
CA TRP A 52 35.86 2.29 -16.31
C TRP A 52 34.91 1.36 -17.06
N ALA A 53 33.98 0.78 -16.37
CA ALA A 53 33.10 -0.24 -16.91
C ALA A 53 31.73 -0.26 -16.25
N ILE A 54 30.70 -0.70 -17.01
CA ILE A 54 29.36 -0.96 -16.53
C ILE A 54 29.00 -2.39 -16.95
N GLY A 55 28.59 -3.21 -15.97
CA GLY A 55 28.17 -4.59 -16.19
C GLY A 55 26.79 -4.86 -15.66
N TYR A 56 26.04 -5.76 -16.27
CA TYR A 56 24.69 -6.15 -15.85
C TYR A 56 24.65 -7.60 -15.44
N ARG A 57 23.89 -7.89 -14.39
CA ARG A 57 23.58 -9.26 -14.02
C ARG A 57 22.37 -9.73 -14.85
N ALA A 58 22.52 -10.86 -15.54
CA ALA A 58 21.44 -11.45 -16.33
C ALA A 58 20.18 -11.69 -15.49
N HIS A 59 19.00 -11.42 -16.07
CA HIS A 59 17.68 -11.60 -15.44
C HIS A 59 17.49 -10.88 -14.10
N SER A 60 18.16 -9.75 -13.94
CA SER A 60 18.06 -8.94 -12.73
C SER A 60 18.27 -7.47 -13.07
N ASN A 61 17.79 -6.56 -12.21
CA ASN A 61 18.04 -5.13 -12.33
C ASN A 61 19.35 -4.71 -11.64
N THR A 62 20.22 -5.66 -11.32
CA THR A 62 21.49 -5.40 -10.66
C THR A 62 22.54 -5.00 -11.66
N VAL A 63 23.21 -3.90 -11.37
CA VAL A 63 24.29 -3.32 -12.18
C VAL A 63 25.54 -3.20 -11.33
N ALA A 64 26.69 -3.52 -11.91
CA ALA A 64 28.00 -3.29 -11.33
C ALA A 64 28.69 -2.16 -12.09
N ILE A 65 29.16 -1.14 -11.38
CA ILE A 65 29.90 0.01 -11.93
C ILE A 65 31.32 -0.07 -11.40
N GLY A 66 32.29 -0.27 -12.29
CA GLY A 66 33.70 -0.29 -11.96
C GLY A 66 34.31 1.11 -12.02
N HIS A 67 34.78 1.58 -10.89
CA HIS A 67 35.51 2.83 -10.72
C HIS A 67 37.01 2.55 -10.54
N GLU A 68 37.84 3.59 -10.58
CA GLU A 68 39.29 3.44 -10.35
C GLU A 68 39.61 2.92 -8.94
N GLU A 69 38.85 3.35 -7.95
CA GLU A 69 39.05 2.98 -6.54
C GLU A 69 38.30 1.71 -6.11
N GLY A 70 37.41 1.18 -6.94
CA GLY A 70 36.63 -0.01 -6.59
C GLY A 70 35.41 -0.25 -7.47
N VAL A 71 34.51 -1.12 -7.00
CA VAL A 71 33.28 -1.50 -7.72
C VAL A 71 32.08 -1.25 -6.84
N ILE A 72 31.08 -0.58 -7.42
CA ILE A 72 29.77 -0.39 -6.78
C ILE A 72 28.78 -1.36 -7.44
N VAL A 73 28.04 -2.10 -6.62
CA VAL A 73 26.94 -2.95 -7.07
C VAL A 73 25.63 -2.36 -6.53
N LEU A 74 24.72 -2.07 -7.44
CA LEU A 74 23.43 -1.48 -7.09
C LEU A 74 22.29 -2.14 -7.88
N SER A 75 21.09 -2.08 -7.35
CA SER A 75 19.89 -2.51 -8.06
C SER A 75 19.14 -1.29 -8.56
N LEU A 76 18.80 -1.28 -9.85
CA LEU A 76 18.08 -0.20 -10.50
C LEU A 76 16.59 -0.53 -10.58
N GLY A 77 15.74 0.50 -10.48
CA GLY A 77 14.30 0.36 -10.58
C GLY A 77 13.67 -0.35 -9.38
N ARG A 78 12.42 -0.77 -9.55
CA ARG A 78 11.67 -1.52 -8.54
C ARG A 78 11.82 -3.02 -8.80
N ASN A 79 12.06 -3.79 -7.74
CA ASN A 79 12.06 -5.27 -7.83
C ASN A 79 10.64 -5.84 -7.91
N GLU A 80 9.62 -5.02 -7.64
CA GLU A 80 8.22 -5.42 -7.66
C GLU A 80 7.57 -5.04 -8.99
N PRO A 81 6.79 -5.95 -9.60
CA PRO A 81 6.05 -5.64 -10.81
C PRO A 81 5.00 -4.56 -10.52
N ALA A 82 4.71 -3.71 -11.51
CA ALA A 82 3.56 -2.83 -11.44
C ALA A 82 2.30 -3.69 -11.59
N VAL A 83 1.60 -3.89 -10.49
CA VAL A 83 0.42 -4.75 -10.38
C VAL A 83 -0.67 -4.07 -9.55
N SER A 84 -1.90 -4.29 -9.91
CA SER A 84 -3.07 -3.83 -9.15
C SER A 84 -4.21 -4.81 -9.28
N MET A 85 -4.95 -5.00 -8.19
CA MET A 85 -6.16 -5.82 -8.16
C MET A 85 -7.35 -4.94 -7.76
N ASP A 86 -8.50 -5.16 -8.41
CA ASP A 86 -9.75 -4.53 -8.00
C ASP A 86 -10.47 -5.38 -6.92
N THR A 87 -11.52 -4.81 -6.33
CA THR A 87 -12.33 -5.49 -5.29
C THR A 87 -13.06 -6.74 -5.79
N THR A 88 -13.13 -6.95 -7.11
CA THR A 88 -13.77 -8.14 -7.72
C THR A 88 -12.79 -9.28 -7.95
N GLY A 89 -11.49 -9.09 -7.69
CA GLY A 89 -10.43 -10.07 -7.92
C GLY A 89 -9.90 -10.07 -9.35
N ARG A 90 -10.07 -8.98 -10.10
CA ARG A 90 -9.38 -8.79 -11.37
C ARG A 90 -8.02 -8.18 -11.11
N ILE A 91 -6.98 -8.86 -11.56
CA ILE A 91 -5.59 -8.43 -11.49
C ILE A 91 -5.18 -7.88 -12.85
N ILE A 92 -4.51 -6.74 -12.87
CA ILE A 92 -3.85 -6.15 -14.04
C ILE A 92 -2.40 -5.90 -13.67
N TRP A 93 -1.48 -6.26 -14.54
CA TRP A 93 -0.04 -6.03 -14.33
C TRP A 93 0.67 -5.70 -15.63
N SER A 94 1.84 -5.13 -15.49
CA SER A 94 2.74 -4.87 -16.62
C SER A 94 3.85 -5.91 -16.68
N GLN A 95 4.17 -6.32 -17.91
CA GLN A 95 5.41 -7.02 -18.22
C GLN A 95 6.12 -6.20 -19.29
N HIS A 96 7.11 -5.41 -18.89
CA HIS A 96 7.65 -4.32 -19.71
C HIS A 96 6.52 -3.35 -20.12
N ASN A 97 6.31 -3.10 -21.41
CA ASN A 97 5.23 -2.26 -21.93
C ASN A 97 3.93 -3.03 -22.23
N GLU A 98 3.94 -4.35 -22.09
CA GLU A 98 2.74 -5.17 -22.30
C GLU A 98 1.91 -5.21 -21.04
N ILE A 99 0.61 -5.02 -21.20
CA ILE A 99 -0.35 -5.04 -20.11
C ILE A 99 -1.17 -6.31 -20.18
N ARG A 100 -1.15 -7.05 -19.08
CA ARG A 100 -1.83 -8.33 -18.95
C ARG A 100 -2.86 -8.28 -17.83
N SER A 101 -3.88 -9.09 -17.95
CA SER A 101 -4.92 -9.23 -16.94
C SER A 101 -5.27 -10.67 -16.69
N ALA A 102 -5.73 -10.95 -15.47
CA ALA A 102 -6.35 -12.22 -15.11
C ALA A 102 -7.51 -11.97 -14.14
N ASN A 103 -8.40 -12.93 -14.01
CA ASN A 103 -9.46 -12.89 -13.03
C ASN A 103 -9.33 -14.09 -12.11
N ILE A 104 -9.21 -13.85 -10.82
CA ILE A 104 -9.08 -14.89 -9.81
C ILE A 104 -10.30 -15.83 -9.83
N LYS A 105 -11.50 -15.30 -10.08
CA LYS A 105 -12.75 -16.09 -10.15
C LYS A 105 -12.70 -17.27 -11.10
N THR A 106 -12.00 -17.15 -12.20
CA THR A 106 -11.90 -18.19 -13.23
C THR A 106 -10.79 -19.19 -12.94
N SER A 107 -9.96 -18.88 -11.96
CA SER A 107 -8.74 -19.65 -11.66
C SER A 107 -8.82 -20.42 -10.33
N VAL A 108 -9.82 -20.13 -9.49
CA VAL A 108 -9.97 -20.77 -8.16
C VAL A 108 -11.02 -21.88 -8.23
N ASP A 109 -10.57 -23.12 -8.18
CA ASP A 109 -11.41 -24.26 -7.82
C ASP A 109 -11.70 -24.24 -6.31
N SER A 110 -12.85 -24.77 -5.92
CA SER A 110 -13.37 -24.85 -4.56
C SER A 110 -12.54 -25.78 -3.65
N GLY A 111 -11.30 -25.43 -3.34
CA GLY A 111 -10.40 -26.27 -2.54
C GLY A 111 -8.99 -25.74 -2.42
N LEU A 112 -8.77 -24.46 -2.75
CA LEU A 112 -7.44 -23.84 -2.69
C LEU A 112 -6.91 -23.80 -1.27
N ALA A 113 -5.76 -24.42 -1.02
CA ALA A 113 -5.08 -24.36 0.26
C ALA A 113 -4.42 -22.98 0.48
N ASP A 114 -4.23 -22.61 1.75
CA ASP A 114 -3.54 -21.36 2.09
C ASP A 114 -2.08 -21.42 1.64
N GLY A 115 -1.64 -20.34 0.96
CA GLY A 115 -0.29 -20.25 0.41
C GLY A 115 -0.04 -21.02 -0.88
N GLU A 116 -1.03 -21.71 -1.42
CA GLU A 116 -0.92 -22.36 -2.72
C GLU A 116 -0.93 -21.35 -3.86
N ARG A 117 -0.06 -21.55 -4.87
CA ARG A 117 0.00 -20.68 -6.04
C ARG A 117 -1.23 -20.88 -6.93
N ILE A 118 -1.85 -19.76 -7.28
CA ILE A 118 -3.03 -19.73 -8.14
C ILE A 118 -2.58 -19.69 -9.60
N GLY A 119 -3.03 -20.66 -10.40
CA GLY A 119 -2.83 -20.67 -11.84
C GLY A 119 -3.69 -19.61 -12.52
N LEU A 120 -3.09 -18.48 -12.91
CA LEU A 120 -3.81 -17.39 -13.57
C LEU A 120 -4.09 -17.68 -15.04
N GLN A 121 -5.33 -17.47 -15.46
CA GLN A 121 -5.68 -17.44 -16.89
C GLN A 121 -5.39 -16.04 -17.44
N VAL A 122 -4.22 -15.90 -18.06
CA VAL A 122 -3.71 -14.62 -18.54
C VAL A 122 -4.41 -14.22 -19.83
N LYS A 123 -4.91 -12.96 -19.85
CA LYS A 123 -5.42 -12.28 -21.03
C LYS A 123 -4.51 -11.09 -21.34
N ASP A 124 -4.09 -11.00 -22.59
CA ASP A 124 -3.37 -9.83 -23.09
C ASP A 124 -4.36 -8.68 -23.35
N LEU A 125 -4.07 -7.48 -22.81
CA LEU A 125 -4.87 -6.27 -23.02
C LEU A 125 -4.25 -5.34 -24.07
N GLY A 126 -2.98 -5.54 -24.44
CA GLY A 126 -2.21 -4.73 -25.37
C GLY A 126 -1.01 -4.06 -24.73
N SER A 127 -0.37 -3.17 -25.46
CA SER A 127 0.78 -2.39 -25.00
C SER A 127 0.39 -1.01 -24.48
N CYS A 128 1.21 -0.47 -23.59
CA CYS A 128 1.13 0.92 -23.13
C CYS A 128 2.24 1.74 -23.77
N GLU A 129 1.95 2.98 -24.16
CA GLU A 129 2.94 3.89 -24.75
C GLU A 129 3.96 4.39 -23.72
N VAL A 130 3.54 4.43 -22.44
CA VAL A 130 4.36 4.82 -21.29
C VAL A 130 4.89 3.57 -20.61
N TYR A 131 6.17 3.55 -20.23
CA TYR A 131 6.71 2.46 -19.43
C TYR A 131 6.11 2.47 -18.02
N PRO A 132 5.42 1.40 -17.58
CA PRO A 132 4.66 1.41 -16.35
C PRO A 132 5.56 1.33 -15.11
N TYR A 133 5.81 2.44 -14.44
CA TYR A 133 6.40 2.45 -13.09
C TYR A 133 5.34 2.16 -12.03
N THR A 134 4.16 2.75 -12.18
CA THR A 134 3.02 2.47 -11.30
C THR A 134 1.80 2.12 -12.13
N LEU A 135 1.03 1.18 -11.62
CA LEU A 135 -0.25 0.75 -12.18
C LEU A 135 -1.22 0.60 -11.02
N LYS A 136 -2.33 1.36 -11.04
CA LYS A 136 -3.31 1.34 -9.95
C LYS A 136 -4.73 1.46 -10.48
N HIS A 137 -5.63 0.59 -10.00
CA HIS A 137 -7.05 0.75 -10.21
C HIS A 137 -7.58 1.99 -9.46
N SER A 138 -8.61 2.62 -10.03
CA SER A 138 -9.43 3.55 -9.25
C SER A 138 -10.18 2.79 -8.15
N PRO A 139 -10.56 3.41 -7.03
CA PRO A 139 -11.25 2.72 -5.94
C PRO A 139 -12.49 1.92 -6.37
N ASN A 140 -13.25 2.40 -7.36
CA ASN A 140 -14.41 1.69 -7.91
C ASN A 140 -14.08 0.62 -8.97
N GLY A 141 -12.80 0.38 -9.27
CA GLY A 141 -12.34 -0.62 -10.25
C GLY A 141 -12.66 -0.33 -11.73
N ARG A 142 -13.23 0.84 -12.06
CA ARG A 142 -13.62 1.17 -13.44
C ARG A 142 -12.48 1.64 -14.32
N PHE A 143 -11.48 2.28 -13.71
CA PHE A 143 -10.33 2.85 -14.40
C PHE A 143 -9.03 2.27 -13.84
N VAL A 144 -8.02 2.30 -14.69
CA VAL A 144 -6.64 1.96 -14.32
C VAL A 144 -5.75 3.07 -14.80
N VAL A 145 -4.91 3.60 -13.94
CA VAL A 145 -3.86 4.52 -14.33
C VAL A 145 -2.55 3.78 -14.51
N VAL A 146 -1.86 4.11 -15.58
CA VAL A 146 -0.45 3.77 -15.80
C VAL A 146 0.32 5.08 -15.75
N CYS A 147 1.31 5.15 -14.86
CA CYS A 147 2.17 6.32 -14.73
C CYS A 147 3.64 5.90 -14.81
N GLY A 148 4.41 6.64 -15.61
CA GLY A 148 5.83 6.43 -15.83
C GLY A 148 6.37 7.39 -16.87
N ASP A 149 7.68 7.45 -17.03
CA ASP A 149 8.37 8.31 -18.02
C ASP A 149 7.98 9.80 -17.97
N GLY A 150 7.48 10.28 -16.81
CA GLY A 150 7.00 11.66 -16.66
C GLY A 150 5.60 11.90 -17.22
N GLU A 151 4.86 10.85 -17.54
CA GLU A 151 3.51 10.90 -18.10
C GLU A 151 2.57 9.92 -17.39
N TYR A 152 1.26 10.15 -17.52
CA TYR A 152 0.24 9.22 -17.08
C TYR A 152 -0.81 9.00 -18.16
N ILE A 153 -1.38 7.81 -18.21
CA ILE A 153 -2.51 7.45 -19.04
C ILE A 153 -3.54 6.72 -18.21
N ILE A 154 -4.78 7.16 -18.28
CA ILE A 154 -5.91 6.49 -17.64
C ILE A 154 -6.66 5.66 -18.68
N TYR A 155 -6.82 4.37 -18.40
CA TYR A 155 -7.55 3.43 -19.22
C TYR A 155 -8.85 2.98 -18.55
N THR A 156 -9.83 2.58 -19.34
CA THR A 156 -10.97 1.82 -18.81
C THR A 156 -10.52 0.39 -18.50
N ALA A 157 -10.77 -0.10 -17.28
CA ALA A 157 -10.27 -1.38 -16.80
C ALA A 157 -10.75 -2.60 -17.63
N LEU A 158 -11.96 -2.52 -18.20
CA LEU A 158 -12.56 -3.62 -18.96
C LEU A 158 -12.07 -3.71 -20.42
N ALA A 159 -12.04 -2.57 -21.10
CA ALA A 159 -11.84 -2.50 -22.56
C ALA A 159 -10.47 -1.94 -22.93
N TRP A 160 -9.66 -1.57 -21.94
CA TRP A 160 -8.33 -0.97 -22.12
C TRP A 160 -8.33 0.20 -23.12
N ARG A 161 -9.34 1.08 -23.01
CA ARG A 161 -9.46 2.26 -23.86
C ARG A 161 -8.92 3.48 -23.14
N ASN A 162 -8.10 4.26 -23.81
CA ASN A 162 -7.59 5.53 -23.30
C ASN A 162 -8.76 6.48 -22.98
N LYS A 163 -8.75 7.04 -21.76
CA LYS A 163 -9.75 7.97 -21.26
C LYS A 163 -9.20 9.37 -21.06
N SER A 164 -7.98 9.47 -20.54
CA SER A 164 -7.29 10.72 -20.27
C SER A 164 -5.79 10.46 -20.18
N PHE A 165 -4.98 11.46 -20.46
CA PHE A 165 -3.53 11.40 -20.34
C PHE A 165 -2.96 12.78 -20.04
N GLY A 166 -1.72 12.84 -19.57
CA GLY A 166 -1.03 14.08 -19.28
C GLY A 166 0.36 13.85 -18.68
N SER A 167 1.04 14.95 -18.35
CA SER A 167 2.34 14.90 -17.69
C SER A 167 2.19 14.63 -16.20
N ALA A 168 2.98 13.70 -15.64
CA ALA A 168 3.01 13.40 -14.24
C ALA A 168 4.32 12.74 -13.84
N LEU A 169 4.92 13.17 -12.73
CA LEU A 169 5.92 12.39 -12.00
C LEU A 169 5.26 11.32 -11.14
N GLU A 170 4.09 11.65 -10.57
CA GLU A 170 3.30 10.74 -9.75
C GLU A 170 1.80 11.01 -9.95
N PHE A 171 1.01 9.98 -9.74
CA PHE A 171 -0.44 10.01 -9.83
C PHE A 171 -1.06 9.27 -8.65
N VAL A 172 -2.09 9.87 -8.03
CA VAL A 172 -2.85 9.22 -6.96
C VAL A 172 -4.34 9.45 -7.13
N TRP A 173 -5.14 8.39 -6.90
CA TRP A 173 -6.58 8.49 -6.83
C TRP A 173 -7.04 9.05 -5.48
N ALA A 174 -8.06 9.89 -5.48
CA ALA A 174 -8.84 10.16 -4.28
C ALA A 174 -9.70 8.92 -3.93
N GLN A 175 -10.29 8.90 -2.76
CA GLN A 175 -11.27 7.87 -2.40
C GLN A 175 -12.51 7.93 -3.30
N ASP A 176 -12.94 9.14 -3.71
CA ASP A 176 -13.86 9.29 -4.84
C ASP A 176 -13.10 9.03 -6.16
N SER A 177 -13.50 7.98 -6.86
CA SER A 177 -12.89 7.56 -8.13
C SER A 177 -13.02 8.58 -9.28
N ASN A 178 -13.75 9.67 -9.09
CA ASN A 178 -13.85 10.77 -10.03
C ASN A 178 -12.79 11.85 -9.80
N GLU A 179 -12.07 11.79 -8.67
CA GLU A 179 -11.04 12.76 -8.33
C GLU A 179 -9.65 12.10 -8.26
N TYR A 180 -8.65 12.87 -8.67
CA TYR A 180 -7.26 12.43 -8.58
C TYR A 180 -6.31 13.63 -8.55
N ALA A 181 -5.11 13.38 -8.05
CA ALA A 181 -4.02 14.35 -8.04
C ALA A 181 -2.84 13.88 -8.88
N VAL A 182 -2.17 14.85 -9.46
CA VAL A 182 -0.97 14.66 -10.28
C VAL A 182 0.12 15.58 -9.75
N ARG A 183 1.28 15.02 -9.44
CA ARG A 183 2.49 15.78 -9.16
C ARG A 183 3.25 15.97 -10.47
N GLU A 184 3.24 17.17 -11.01
CA GLU A 184 3.97 17.50 -12.25
C GLU A 184 5.44 17.83 -12.00
N SER A 185 5.72 18.45 -10.84
CA SER A 185 7.07 18.82 -10.43
C SER A 185 7.21 18.80 -8.90
N ALA A 186 8.39 19.14 -8.42
CA ALA A 186 8.65 19.25 -6.99
C ALA A 186 7.83 20.34 -6.28
N THR A 187 7.22 21.27 -7.03
CA THR A 187 6.46 22.40 -6.47
C THR A 187 5.05 22.52 -7.05
N ALA A 188 4.68 21.64 -8.00
CA ALA A 188 3.39 21.72 -8.69
C ALA A 188 2.60 20.41 -8.54
N ILE A 189 1.49 20.52 -7.82
CA ILE A 189 0.48 19.46 -7.70
C ILE A 189 -0.81 19.99 -8.29
N ARG A 190 -1.47 19.23 -9.17
CA ARG A 190 -2.75 19.57 -9.76
C ARG A 190 -3.82 18.58 -9.37
N LEU A 191 -5.02 19.09 -9.14
CA LEU A 191 -6.19 18.30 -8.83
C LEU A 191 -7.12 18.23 -10.05
N TYR A 192 -7.69 17.06 -10.24
CA TYR A 192 -8.62 16.79 -11.34
C TYR A 192 -9.92 16.22 -10.79
N LYS A 193 -11.04 16.62 -11.42
CA LYS A 193 -12.36 16.07 -11.16
C LYS A 193 -13.03 15.68 -12.48
N SER A 194 -13.52 14.46 -12.59
CA SER A 194 -14.14 13.94 -13.81
C SER A 194 -13.26 14.14 -15.06
N PHE A 195 -11.95 13.89 -14.93
CA PHE A 195 -10.91 14.03 -15.99
C PHE A 195 -10.66 15.46 -16.50
N LYS A 196 -11.10 16.47 -15.75
CA LYS A 196 -10.82 17.89 -16.02
C LYS A 196 -10.07 18.48 -14.84
N GLU A 197 -9.12 19.36 -15.15
CA GLU A 197 -8.41 20.10 -14.10
C GLU A 197 -9.41 20.91 -13.28
N LYS A 198 -9.28 20.81 -11.96
CA LYS A 198 -10.14 21.51 -10.99
C LYS A 198 -9.69 22.96 -10.89
N PRO A 199 -10.62 23.94 -10.98
CA PRO A 199 -10.26 25.32 -10.74
C PRO A 199 -9.82 25.49 -9.28
N ARG A 200 -8.69 26.14 -9.07
CA ARG A 200 -8.15 26.33 -7.72
C ARG A 200 -8.95 27.36 -6.95
N PRO A 201 -9.32 27.08 -5.70
CA PRO A 201 -9.86 28.07 -4.79
C PRO A 201 -8.83 29.19 -4.53
N ALA A 202 -9.28 30.41 -4.28
CA ALA A 202 -8.41 31.52 -3.92
C ALA A 202 -7.64 31.30 -2.59
N THR A 203 -8.20 30.43 -1.74
CA THR A 203 -7.64 30.03 -0.43
C THR A 203 -6.77 28.77 -0.49
N SER A 204 -6.50 28.25 -1.69
CA SER A 204 -5.76 27.00 -1.88
C SER A 204 -4.35 27.07 -1.29
N ALA A 205 -4.08 26.21 -0.31
CA ALA A 205 -2.73 26.02 0.22
C ALA A 205 -1.82 25.28 -0.77
N LEU A 206 -2.39 24.52 -1.71
CA LEU A 206 -1.64 23.84 -2.79
C LEU A 206 -1.21 24.78 -3.92
N ALA A 207 -1.74 26.03 -3.97
CA ALA A 207 -1.39 27.01 -4.99
C ALA A 207 0.06 27.47 -4.89
N SER A 208 0.60 27.48 -3.66
CA SER A 208 1.99 27.84 -3.37
C SER A 208 2.50 26.96 -2.24
N LEU A 209 3.05 25.81 -2.60
CA LEU A 209 3.72 24.95 -1.65
C LEU A 209 4.97 25.69 -1.13
N GLY A 210 5.02 25.93 0.17
CA GLY A 210 6.19 26.55 0.83
C GLY A 210 7.39 25.59 0.96
N TYR A 211 7.29 24.38 0.38
CA TYR A 211 8.29 23.32 0.48
C TYR A 211 8.32 22.48 -0.80
N VAL A 212 9.36 21.67 -0.93
CA VAL A 212 9.51 20.71 -2.05
C VAL A 212 8.70 19.46 -1.77
N ALA A 213 7.75 19.14 -2.65
CA ALA A 213 6.98 17.90 -2.58
C ALA A 213 7.78 16.74 -3.20
N GLU A 214 8.08 15.73 -2.40
CA GLU A 214 8.82 14.54 -2.83
C GLU A 214 7.91 13.41 -3.29
N GLU A 215 6.77 13.21 -2.59
CA GLU A 215 5.83 12.14 -2.87
C GLU A 215 4.41 12.56 -2.51
N ILE A 216 3.42 11.98 -3.20
CA ILE A 216 2.00 12.22 -2.93
C ILE A 216 1.27 10.90 -2.63
N PHE A 217 0.25 10.98 -1.78
CA PHE A 217 -0.56 9.84 -1.34
C PHE A 217 -2.03 10.19 -1.50
N GLY A 218 -2.79 9.26 -2.08
CA GLY A 218 -4.23 9.42 -2.26
C GLY A 218 -5.06 8.86 -1.11
N GLY A 219 -6.37 8.96 -1.23
CA GLY A 219 -7.36 8.46 -0.27
C GLY A 219 -8.38 9.52 0.11
N SER A 220 -8.87 9.52 1.34
CA SER A 220 -9.85 10.51 1.84
C SER A 220 -9.29 11.92 1.89
N LEU A 221 -8.00 12.06 2.13
CA LEU A 221 -7.24 13.30 2.04
C LEU A 221 -6.06 13.09 1.08
N LEU A 222 -5.59 14.20 0.50
CA LEU A 222 -4.36 14.21 -0.26
C LEU A 222 -3.18 14.37 0.70
N GLY A 223 -2.35 13.34 0.83
CA GLY A 223 -1.09 13.41 1.57
C GLY A 223 0.03 13.92 0.67
N VAL A 224 0.86 14.81 1.20
CA VAL A 224 2.07 15.30 0.52
C VAL A 224 3.25 15.14 1.46
N ARG A 225 4.25 14.37 1.05
CA ARG A 225 5.53 14.31 1.76
C ARG A 225 6.41 15.46 1.29
N GLY A 226 6.82 16.30 2.25
CA GLY A 226 7.77 17.38 2.03
C GLY A 226 9.21 16.95 2.24
N ALA A 227 10.15 17.63 1.55
CA ALA A 227 11.57 17.54 1.87
C ALA A 227 11.81 17.97 3.32
N GLY A 228 12.36 17.07 4.12
CA GLY A 228 12.54 17.23 5.56
C GLY A 228 11.71 16.30 6.42
N GLY A 229 11.01 15.32 5.80
CA GLY A 229 10.36 14.23 6.51
C GLY A 229 9.02 14.61 7.14
N THR A 230 8.28 15.55 6.57
CA THR A 230 6.97 15.97 7.06
C THR A 230 5.86 15.48 6.13
N LEU A 231 4.75 15.03 6.71
CA LEU A 231 3.51 14.73 6.01
C LEU A 231 2.52 15.87 6.21
N THR A 232 2.02 16.44 5.13
CA THR A 232 0.90 17.39 5.16
C THR A 232 -0.32 16.80 4.48
N LEU A 233 -1.44 16.78 5.17
CA LEU A 233 -2.72 16.29 4.68
C LEU A 233 -3.59 17.47 4.22
N TYR A 234 -4.11 17.37 2.99
CA TYR A 234 -4.96 18.39 2.37
C TYR A 234 -6.35 17.85 2.07
N ASP A 235 -7.35 18.67 2.27
CA ASP A 235 -8.71 18.35 1.84
C ASP A 235 -8.85 18.49 0.31
N TRP A 236 -9.49 17.50 -0.32
CA TRP A 236 -9.65 17.49 -1.78
C TRP A 236 -10.52 18.60 -2.33
N GLU A 237 -11.50 19.07 -1.55
CA GLU A 237 -12.47 20.05 -2.03
C GLU A 237 -11.98 21.49 -1.83
N THR A 238 -11.52 21.80 -0.64
CA THR A 238 -11.11 23.16 -0.25
C THR A 238 -9.63 23.44 -0.50
N GLU A 239 -8.82 22.40 -0.69
CA GLU A 239 -7.35 22.45 -0.81
C GLU A 239 -6.66 23.11 0.41
N LEU A 240 -7.36 23.10 1.56
CA LEU A 240 -6.81 23.60 2.83
C LEU A 240 -5.98 22.52 3.53
N VAL A 241 -5.05 22.96 4.38
CA VAL A 241 -4.30 22.05 5.25
C VAL A 241 -5.22 21.50 6.33
N VAL A 242 -5.41 20.18 6.35
CA VAL A 242 -6.15 19.48 7.41
C VAL A 242 -5.24 19.29 8.61
N ARG A 243 -4.05 18.73 8.38
CA ARG A 243 -3.05 18.51 9.44
C ARG A 243 -1.66 18.37 8.85
N ARG A 244 -0.67 18.91 9.55
CA ARG A 244 0.74 18.64 9.33
C ARG A 244 1.26 17.73 10.44
N ILE A 245 2.02 16.71 10.06
CA ILE A 245 2.54 15.68 10.97
C ILE A 245 4.04 15.54 10.69
N ASP A 246 4.87 15.63 11.73
CA ASP A 246 6.32 15.47 11.62
C ASP A 246 6.71 13.99 11.59
N VAL A 247 6.30 13.33 10.52
CA VAL A 247 6.57 11.91 10.25
C VAL A 247 6.93 11.75 8.78
N GLU A 248 7.98 11.00 8.48
CA GLU A 248 8.37 10.66 7.11
C GLU A 248 7.62 9.41 6.63
N PRO A 249 6.52 9.56 5.86
CA PRO A 249 5.73 8.42 5.42
C PRO A 249 6.45 7.69 4.27
N ARG A 250 6.38 6.36 4.30
CA ARG A 250 6.70 5.46 3.18
C ARG A 250 5.45 4.98 2.45
N GLY A 251 4.31 5.08 3.09
CA GLY A 251 3.02 4.71 2.54
C GLY A 251 1.88 5.17 3.44
N ILE A 252 0.73 5.43 2.83
CA ILE A 252 -0.50 5.77 3.54
C ILE A 252 -1.60 4.86 3.00
N PHE A 253 -2.32 4.20 3.91
CA PHE A 253 -3.42 3.30 3.59
C PHE A 253 -4.68 3.77 4.29
N TRP A 254 -5.72 4.06 3.53
CA TRP A 254 -7.01 4.52 4.04
C TRP A 254 -8.01 3.37 4.15
N SER A 255 -8.83 3.40 5.19
CA SER A 255 -10.01 2.53 5.31
C SER A 255 -11.06 2.87 4.25
N GLU A 256 -11.92 1.91 3.93
CA GLU A 256 -13.02 2.13 2.97
C GLU A 256 -13.99 3.24 3.42
N GLY A 257 -14.23 3.36 4.72
CA GLY A 257 -15.04 4.45 5.30
C GLY A 257 -14.36 5.81 5.26
N GLY A 258 -13.05 5.87 5.06
CA GLY A 258 -12.28 7.10 5.00
C GLY A 258 -12.01 7.76 6.35
N GLU A 259 -12.32 7.06 7.44
CA GLU A 259 -12.11 7.56 8.81
C GLU A 259 -10.76 7.14 9.40
N LEU A 260 -10.30 5.93 9.08
CA LEU A 260 -9.03 5.41 9.58
C LEU A 260 -7.95 5.47 8.50
N LEU A 261 -6.73 5.79 8.92
CA LEU A 261 -5.56 5.75 8.06
C LEU A 261 -4.38 5.12 8.80
N ALA A 262 -3.63 4.30 8.09
CA ALA A 262 -2.32 3.81 8.53
C ALA A 262 -1.22 4.60 7.82
N VAL A 263 -0.40 5.29 8.58
CA VAL A 263 0.80 6.01 8.11
C VAL A 263 2.01 5.14 8.42
N VAL A 264 2.65 4.63 7.39
CA VAL A 264 3.78 3.72 7.49
C VAL A 264 5.09 4.48 7.39
N THR A 265 6.03 4.18 8.27
CA THR A 265 7.42 4.66 8.25
C THR A 265 8.40 3.50 8.04
N ASP A 266 9.71 3.77 8.13
CA ASP A 266 10.73 2.73 7.97
C ASP A 266 10.71 1.68 9.09
N ASP A 267 10.36 2.07 10.33
CA ASP A 267 10.46 1.20 11.50
C ASP A 267 9.11 0.85 12.13
N ALA A 268 8.08 1.68 11.90
CA ALA A 268 6.79 1.58 12.57
C ALA A 268 5.64 1.98 11.65
N TYR A 269 4.42 1.80 12.11
CA TYR A 269 3.25 2.43 11.53
C TYR A 269 2.31 2.97 12.60
N PHE A 270 1.63 4.06 12.25
CA PHE A 270 0.70 4.78 13.10
C PHE A 270 -0.71 4.64 12.53
N VAL A 271 -1.66 4.29 13.37
CA VAL A 271 -3.07 4.36 13.02
C VAL A 271 -3.65 5.66 13.56
N LEU A 272 -4.21 6.43 12.66
CA LEU A 272 -4.82 7.72 12.95
C LEU A 272 -6.30 7.67 12.56
N ARG A 273 -7.10 8.50 13.21
CA ARG A 273 -8.52 8.68 12.86
C ARG A 273 -8.75 10.10 12.36
N TYR A 274 -9.35 10.20 11.18
CA TYR A 274 -9.77 11.48 10.60
C TYR A 274 -11.20 11.82 11.00
N ASN A 275 -11.37 12.95 11.65
CA ASN A 275 -12.66 13.52 12.01
C ASN A 275 -13.00 14.67 11.05
N ARG A 276 -13.79 14.34 10.01
CA ARG A 276 -14.17 15.30 8.98
C ARG A 276 -15.06 16.40 9.53
N ASP A 277 -15.96 16.07 10.46
CA ASP A 277 -16.90 17.04 11.00
C ASP A 277 -16.17 18.11 11.82
N ALA A 278 -15.21 17.71 12.66
CA ALA A 278 -14.38 18.64 13.42
C ALA A 278 -13.58 19.58 12.47
N PHE A 279 -13.05 19.06 11.36
CA PHE A 279 -12.39 19.89 10.36
C PHE A 279 -13.33 20.91 9.74
N LEU A 280 -14.53 20.49 9.31
CA LEU A 280 -15.52 21.37 8.67
C LEU A 280 -16.04 22.45 9.62
N GLU A 281 -16.30 22.09 10.87
CA GLU A 281 -16.70 23.04 11.91
C GLU A 281 -15.63 24.10 12.16
N HIS A 282 -14.36 23.66 12.27
CA HIS A 282 -13.23 24.59 12.44
C HIS A 282 -13.12 25.57 11.28
N VAL A 283 -13.18 25.08 10.03
CA VAL A 283 -13.13 25.91 8.83
C VAL A 283 -14.27 26.94 8.79
N GLN A 284 -15.49 26.54 9.17
CA GLN A 284 -16.63 27.46 9.24
C GLN A 284 -16.45 28.55 10.30
N GLN A 285 -15.95 28.18 11.47
CA GLN A 285 -15.70 29.13 12.59
C GLN A 285 -14.59 30.13 12.28
N HIS A 286 -13.59 29.73 11.48
CA HIS A 286 -12.42 30.57 11.16
C HIS A 286 -12.47 31.20 9.76
N GLY A 287 -13.67 31.41 9.22
CA GLY A 287 -13.86 32.14 7.96
C GLY A 287 -13.27 31.48 6.71
N GLY A 288 -13.18 30.16 6.68
CA GLY A 288 -12.72 29.40 5.51
C GLY A 288 -11.18 29.30 5.40
N GLN A 289 -10.46 29.42 6.50
CA GLN A 289 -9.00 29.33 6.54
C GLN A 289 -8.53 28.34 7.62
N THR A 290 -7.34 27.78 7.40
CA THR A 290 -6.63 26.96 8.39
C THR A 290 -5.20 27.47 8.59
N SER A 291 -4.58 27.11 9.71
CA SER A 291 -3.17 27.41 9.97
C SER A 291 -2.24 26.57 9.09
N GLU A 292 -0.94 26.86 9.08
CA GLU A 292 0.06 26.02 8.40
C GLU A 292 0.19 24.63 9.02
N GLU A 293 -0.11 24.48 10.31
CA GLU A 293 -0.13 23.20 11.03
C GLU A 293 -1.47 22.44 10.87
N GLY A 294 -2.51 23.13 10.36
CA GLY A 294 -3.85 22.57 10.18
C GLY A 294 -4.70 22.65 11.44
N VAL A 295 -5.60 21.69 11.59
CA VAL A 295 -6.62 21.58 12.65
C VAL A 295 -6.29 20.40 13.54
N GLU A 296 -6.03 20.65 14.82
CA GLU A 296 -5.61 19.61 15.76
C GLU A 296 -6.67 18.54 15.97
N GLU A 297 -7.91 18.96 16.12
CA GLU A 297 -9.06 18.10 16.38
C GLU A 297 -9.51 17.27 15.16
N ALA A 298 -8.92 17.53 14.00
CA ALA A 298 -9.24 16.80 12.76
C ALA A 298 -8.58 15.43 12.67
N ILE A 299 -7.48 15.20 13.40
CA ILE A 299 -6.72 13.94 13.35
C ILE A 299 -6.43 13.48 14.78
N ASP A 300 -7.01 12.35 15.15
CA ASP A 300 -6.76 11.69 16.43
C ASP A 300 -5.75 10.54 16.27
N PHE A 301 -4.83 10.42 17.22
CA PHE A 301 -3.94 9.27 17.33
C PHE A 301 -4.69 8.07 17.94
N VAL A 302 -4.62 6.91 17.28
CA VAL A 302 -5.28 5.68 17.77
C VAL A 302 -4.24 4.72 18.38
N THR A 303 -3.23 4.33 17.63
CA THR A 303 -2.19 3.40 18.08
C THR A 303 -0.93 3.50 17.25
N GLU A 304 0.18 3.03 17.82
CA GLU A 304 1.47 2.87 17.16
C GLU A 304 1.93 1.42 17.29
N ILE A 305 2.39 0.84 16.20
CA ILE A 305 2.94 -0.52 16.17
C ILE A 305 4.36 -0.46 15.61
N GLN A 306 5.32 -0.95 16.39
CA GLN A 306 6.74 -1.01 16.05
C GLN A 306 7.03 -2.19 15.12
N GLU A 307 6.50 -2.11 13.91
CA GLU A 307 6.74 -3.09 12.85
C GLU A 307 6.74 -2.40 11.48
N PRO A 308 7.78 -2.60 10.66
CA PRO A 308 7.83 -2.02 9.33
C PRO A 308 6.89 -2.76 8.37
N VAL A 309 6.02 -2.00 7.70
CA VAL A 309 5.01 -2.48 6.76
C VAL A 309 5.48 -2.22 5.33
N ARG A 310 5.28 -3.20 4.43
CA ARG A 310 5.54 -3.03 2.99
C ARG A 310 4.31 -2.63 2.21
N SER A 311 3.24 -3.34 2.45
CA SER A 311 1.97 -3.12 1.76
C SER A 311 0.82 -3.54 2.66
N GLY A 312 -0.34 -2.92 2.50
CA GLY A 312 -1.49 -3.21 3.32
C GLY A 312 -2.81 -2.79 2.67
N CYS A 313 -3.90 -3.26 3.25
CA CYS A 313 -5.25 -2.85 2.91
C CYS A 313 -6.14 -2.90 4.15
N TRP A 314 -7.22 -2.15 4.12
CA TRP A 314 -8.22 -2.13 5.19
C TRP A 314 -9.43 -2.96 4.83
N ILE A 315 -10.06 -3.54 5.85
CA ILE A 315 -11.38 -4.15 5.78
C ILE A 315 -12.16 -3.67 7.01
N GLY A 316 -13.10 -2.76 6.80
CA GLY A 316 -13.71 -2.05 7.93
C GLY A 316 -12.65 -1.38 8.79
N ASP A 317 -12.60 -1.71 10.08
CA ASP A 317 -11.64 -1.19 11.05
C ASP A 317 -10.39 -2.08 11.21
N CYS A 318 -10.25 -3.12 10.41
CA CYS A 318 -9.13 -4.05 10.44
C CYS A 318 -8.09 -3.68 9.37
N PHE A 319 -6.84 -3.46 9.78
CA PHE A 319 -5.71 -3.23 8.88
C PHE A 319 -4.95 -4.53 8.64
N ILE A 320 -4.96 -5.03 7.41
CA ILE A 320 -4.22 -6.22 6.99
C ILE A 320 -2.97 -5.79 6.25
N TYR A 321 -1.82 -6.36 6.62
CA TYR A 321 -0.56 -5.93 6.04
C TYR A 321 0.48 -7.05 5.91
N ALA A 322 1.34 -6.90 4.92
CA ALA A 322 2.56 -7.67 4.77
C ALA A 322 3.73 -6.89 5.39
N SER A 323 4.38 -7.48 6.39
CA SER A 323 5.50 -6.84 7.08
C SER A 323 6.83 -7.05 6.36
N ALA A 324 7.82 -6.21 6.67
CA ALA A 324 9.18 -6.39 6.17
C ALA A 324 9.84 -7.69 6.65
N ALA A 325 9.34 -8.27 7.76
CA ALA A 325 9.75 -9.57 8.28
C ALA A 325 9.09 -10.78 7.56
N ASN A 326 8.46 -10.55 6.39
CA ASN A 326 7.75 -11.55 5.60
C ASN A 326 6.61 -12.24 6.37
N ARG A 327 5.83 -11.47 7.12
CA ARG A 327 4.63 -11.94 7.82
C ARG A 327 3.39 -11.31 7.22
N LEU A 328 2.33 -12.08 7.14
CA LEU A 328 0.98 -11.57 6.90
C LEU A 328 0.30 -11.39 8.24
N ASN A 329 0.04 -10.17 8.59
CA ASN A 329 -0.59 -9.80 9.87
C ASN A 329 -1.88 -9.03 9.62
N TYR A 330 -2.73 -8.98 10.64
CA TYR A 330 -3.82 -8.02 10.71
C TYR A 330 -3.89 -7.37 12.08
N LEU A 331 -4.30 -6.12 12.11
CA LEU A 331 -4.48 -5.30 13.30
C LEU A 331 -5.96 -5.06 13.53
N VAL A 332 -6.43 -5.36 14.72
CA VAL A 332 -7.78 -5.03 15.22
C VAL A 332 -7.63 -4.52 16.65
N GLY A 333 -8.16 -3.33 16.95
CA GLY A 333 -8.18 -2.75 18.30
C GLY A 333 -6.83 -2.57 18.96
N GLY A 334 -5.78 -2.33 18.18
CA GLY A 334 -4.42 -2.19 18.71
C GLY A 334 -3.69 -3.52 18.91
N GLN A 335 -4.32 -4.67 18.66
CA GLN A 335 -3.71 -5.99 18.74
C GLN A 335 -3.37 -6.53 17.36
N VAL A 336 -2.15 -7.09 17.23
CA VAL A 336 -1.64 -7.67 15.99
C VAL A 336 -1.74 -9.19 16.03
N PHE A 337 -2.34 -9.75 14.98
CA PHE A 337 -2.48 -11.20 14.78
C PHE A 337 -1.75 -11.62 13.50
N THR A 338 -0.96 -12.68 13.61
CA THR A 338 -0.27 -13.26 12.45
C THR A 338 -1.13 -14.33 11.78
N ILE A 339 -1.36 -14.18 10.48
CA ILE A 339 -2.05 -15.16 9.65
C ILE A 339 -1.06 -16.21 9.15
N SER A 340 0.08 -15.76 8.58
CA SER A 340 1.07 -16.63 7.97
C SER A 340 2.45 -15.99 7.88
N HIS A 341 3.45 -16.84 7.60
CA HIS A 341 4.82 -16.45 7.32
C HIS A 341 5.18 -16.81 5.88
N PHE A 342 5.95 -15.95 5.21
CA PHE A 342 6.37 -16.17 3.83
C PHE A 342 7.86 -16.53 3.75
N SER A 343 8.21 -17.38 2.79
CA SER A 343 9.61 -17.66 2.45
C SER A 343 10.24 -16.57 1.57
N THR A 344 9.42 -15.79 0.86
CA THR A 344 9.81 -14.73 -0.07
C THR A 344 9.04 -13.45 0.22
N GLN A 345 9.51 -12.33 -0.31
CA GLN A 345 8.79 -11.06 -0.21
C GLN A 345 7.50 -11.11 -1.01
N MET A 346 6.41 -10.68 -0.38
CA MET A 346 5.09 -10.63 -0.99
C MET A 346 4.53 -9.23 -0.91
N ALA A 347 3.88 -8.79 -1.99
CA ALA A 347 3.13 -7.54 -2.06
C ALA A 347 1.63 -7.83 -1.90
N MET A 348 0.94 -7.01 -1.11
CA MET A 348 -0.50 -7.10 -0.94
C MET A 348 -1.21 -6.67 -2.23
N LEU A 349 -2.06 -7.53 -2.77
CA LEU A 349 -2.95 -7.18 -3.88
C LEU A 349 -4.29 -6.63 -3.37
N GLY A 350 -4.80 -7.17 -2.28
CA GLY A 350 -6.04 -6.76 -1.66
C GLY A 350 -6.82 -7.93 -1.05
N TYR A 351 -8.00 -7.63 -0.57
CA TYR A 351 -8.94 -8.59 -0.02
C TYR A 351 -10.18 -8.72 -0.91
N VAL A 352 -10.65 -9.93 -1.09
CA VAL A 352 -11.91 -10.19 -1.79
C VAL A 352 -12.92 -10.73 -0.78
N ALA A 353 -13.85 -9.86 -0.36
CA ALA A 353 -14.82 -10.15 0.70
C ALA A 353 -15.70 -11.39 0.40
N ARG A 354 -16.08 -11.57 -0.87
CA ARG A 354 -16.87 -12.73 -1.30
C ARG A 354 -16.17 -14.06 -1.04
N ASP A 355 -14.84 -14.10 -1.22
CA ASP A 355 -14.05 -15.30 -1.10
C ASP A 355 -13.47 -15.45 0.32
N ASN A 356 -13.63 -14.42 1.19
CA ASN A 356 -13.03 -14.32 2.52
C ASN A 356 -11.51 -14.57 2.50
N ARG A 357 -10.83 -14.05 1.48
CA ARG A 357 -9.40 -14.30 1.28
C ARG A 357 -8.62 -13.03 0.97
N VAL A 358 -7.42 -12.98 1.52
CA VAL A 358 -6.38 -11.99 1.20
C VAL A 358 -5.53 -12.55 0.06
N TYR A 359 -5.24 -11.71 -0.92
CA TYR A 359 -4.42 -12.07 -2.09
C TYR A 359 -3.10 -11.30 -2.08
N LEU A 360 -2.02 -12.00 -2.38
CA LEU A 360 -0.68 -11.45 -2.44
C LEU A 360 0.02 -11.94 -3.70
N ALA A 361 1.00 -11.17 -4.17
CA ALA A 361 1.86 -11.54 -5.28
C ALA A 361 3.34 -11.46 -4.89
N ASP A 362 4.12 -12.39 -5.40
CA ASP A 362 5.57 -12.30 -5.35
C ASP A 362 6.12 -11.42 -6.51
N LYS A 363 7.43 -11.20 -6.52
CA LYS A 363 8.12 -10.43 -7.58
C LYS A 363 7.94 -11.01 -8.99
N ASP A 364 7.66 -12.30 -9.10
CA ASP A 364 7.50 -13.02 -10.38
C ASP A 364 6.02 -13.19 -10.75
N LEU A 365 5.10 -12.46 -10.04
CA LEU A 365 3.65 -12.53 -10.19
C LEU A 365 3.04 -13.90 -9.84
N GLY A 366 3.71 -14.67 -9.00
CA GLY A 366 3.10 -15.82 -8.35
C GLY A 366 2.07 -15.34 -7.34
N VAL A 367 0.78 -15.50 -7.66
CA VAL A 367 -0.31 -15.09 -6.77
C VAL A 367 -0.64 -16.22 -5.80
N VAL A 368 -0.75 -15.89 -4.53
CA VAL A 368 -1.18 -16.77 -3.45
C VAL A 368 -2.32 -16.14 -2.67
N SER A 369 -3.06 -16.94 -1.91
CA SER A 369 -4.11 -16.40 -1.03
C SER A 369 -4.13 -17.10 0.32
N TYR A 370 -4.67 -16.38 1.31
CA TYR A 370 -4.86 -16.85 2.68
C TYR A 370 -6.27 -16.57 3.12
N ALA A 371 -6.88 -17.53 3.80
CA ALA A 371 -8.21 -17.38 4.35
C ALA A 371 -8.19 -16.42 5.55
N LEU A 372 -9.07 -15.44 5.52
CA LEU A 372 -9.37 -14.56 6.64
C LEU A 372 -10.88 -14.32 6.67
N PRO A 373 -11.64 -15.15 7.38
CA PRO A 373 -13.09 -15.04 7.41
C PRO A 373 -13.56 -13.70 7.95
N LEU A 374 -14.37 -12.99 7.18
CA LEU A 374 -14.93 -11.71 7.57
C LEU A 374 -15.67 -11.75 8.94
N PRO A 375 -16.45 -12.80 9.28
CA PRO A 375 -17.09 -12.91 10.58
C PRO A 375 -16.14 -12.86 11.78
N VAL A 376 -14.88 -13.30 11.62
CA VAL A 376 -13.86 -13.20 12.68
C VAL A 376 -13.52 -11.75 12.95
N ILE A 377 -13.30 -10.97 11.90
CA ILE A 377 -12.96 -9.54 12.00
C ILE A 377 -14.16 -8.76 12.54
N GLU A 378 -15.34 -9.03 12.04
CA GLU A 378 -16.58 -8.37 12.48
C GLU A 378 -16.87 -8.65 13.95
N TYR A 379 -16.67 -9.90 14.40
CA TYR A 379 -16.80 -10.28 15.81
C TYR A 379 -15.83 -9.50 16.70
N GLN A 380 -14.55 -9.50 16.34
CA GLN A 380 -13.51 -8.77 17.07
C GLN A 380 -13.81 -7.27 17.14
N THR A 381 -14.26 -6.69 16.02
CA THR A 381 -14.64 -5.27 15.95
C THR A 381 -15.85 -4.97 16.82
N ALA A 382 -16.86 -5.85 16.85
CA ALA A 382 -18.05 -5.69 17.69
C ALA A 382 -17.69 -5.70 19.19
N ILE A 383 -16.83 -6.63 19.60
CA ILE A 383 -16.32 -6.70 20.99
C ILE A 383 -15.60 -5.40 21.38
N LEU A 384 -14.73 -4.88 20.53
CA LEU A 384 -13.98 -3.65 20.81
C LEU A 384 -14.85 -2.39 20.86
N ARG A 385 -15.96 -2.40 20.14
CA ARG A 385 -16.97 -1.33 20.23
C ARG A 385 -17.89 -1.47 21.44
N GLY A 386 -17.77 -2.57 22.18
CA GLY A 386 -18.64 -2.88 23.32
C GLY A 386 -20.04 -3.36 22.93
N ASP A 387 -20.24 -3.72 21.66
CA ASP A 387 -21.51 -4.25 21.15
C ASP A 387 -21.53 -5.78 21.30
N LEU A 388 -21.83 -6.22 22.53
CA LEU A 388 -21.86 -7.64 22.87
C LEU A 388 -23.05 -8.36 22.20
N ASP A 389 -24.15 -7.69 21.94
CA ASP A 389 -25.32 -8.27 21.28
C ASP A 389 -24.98 -8.63 19.85
N MET A 390 -24.37 -7.70 19.09
CA MET A 390 -23.87 -7.96 17.73
C MET A 390 -22.81 -9.07 17.72
N ALA A 391 -21.90 -9.09 18.69
CA ALA A 391 -20.89 -10.15 18.78
C ALA A 391 -21.55 -11.54 18.96
N GLN A 392 -22.60 -11.67 19.79
CA GLN A 392 -23.33 -12.92 19.95
C GLN A 392 -24.04 -13.37 18.67
N GLU A 393 -24.60 -12.43 17.89
CA GLU A 393 -25.23 -12.72 16.60
C GLU A 393 -24.22 -13.21 15.56
N LEU A 394 -22.99 -12.69 15.59
CA LEU A 394 -21.93 -13.04 14.65
C LEU A 394 -21.22 -14.36 14.99
N LEU A 395 -21.22 -14.78 16.26
CA LEU A 395 -20.49 -15.98 16.71
C LEU A 395 -20.85 -17.27 15.97
N PRO A 396 -22.11 -17.57 15.61
CA PRO A 396 -22.46 -18.76 14.83
C PRO A 396 -21.83 -18.79 13.43
N ALA A 397 -21.56 -17.62 12.83
CA ALA A 397 -20.97 -17.47 11.52
C ALA A 397 -19.44 -17.66 11.55
N VAL A 398 -18.81 -17.60 12.73
CA VAL A 398 -17.38 -17.83 12.89
C VAL A 398 -17.04 -19.32 12.72
N PRO A 399 -16.12 -19.67 11.80
CA PRO A 399 -15.67 -21.04 11.63
C PRO A 399 -15.11 -21.64 12.92
N ALA A 400 -15.38 -22.92 13.19
CA ALA A 400 -14.97 -23.59 14.42
C ALA A 400 -13.44 -23.61 14.61
N ASP A 401 -12.69 -23.76 13.52
CA ASP A 401 -11.23 -23.73 13.50
C ASP A 401 -10.61 -22.35 13.84
N GLN A 402 -11.39 -21.27 13.74
CA GLN A 402 -10.95 -19.92 14.07
C GLN A 402 -11.35 -19.47 15.50
N ARG A 403 -12.20 -20.22 16.18
CA ARG A 403 -12.69 -19.86 17.52
C ARG A 403 -11.59 -19.80 18.57
N HIS A 404 -10.53 -20.60 18.45
CA HIS A 404 -9.38 -20.51 19.33
C HIS A 404 -8.64 -19.16 19.25
N ARG A 405 -8.62 -18.52 18.05
CA ARG A 405 -8.04 -17.18 17.87
C ARG A 405 -8.89 -16.12 18.55
N ILE A 406 -10.22 -16.25 18.43
CA ILE A 406 -11.15 -15.34 19.11
C ILE A 406 -11.02 -15.49 20.61
N ALA A 407 -10.90 -16.70 21.15
CA ALA A 407 -10.72 -16.88 22.59
C ALA A 407 -9.42 -16.21 23.09
N LYS A 408 -8.31 -16.34 22.37
CA LYS A 408 -7.07 -15.61 22.70
C LYS A 408 -7.22 -14.10 22.66
N PHE A 409 -7.98 -13.59 21.69
CA PHE A 409 -8.30 -12.17 21.61
C PHE A 409 -9.12 -11.72 22.81
N LEU A 410 -10.16 -12.46 23.21
CA LEU A 410 -10.97 -12.17 24.37
C LEU A 410 -10.18 -12.25 25.68
N GLU A 411 -9.24 -13.20 25.81
CA GLU A 411 -8.32 -13.27 26.94
C GLU A 411 -7.46 -12.00 27.07
N ALA A 412 -6.96 -11.49 25.94
CA ALA A 412 -6.16 -10.28 25.89
C ALA A 412 -6.98 -9.01 26.24
N GLU A 413 -8.30 -9.00 25.94
CA GLU A 413 -9.23 -7.96 26.34
C GLU A 413 -9.80 -8.16 27.77
N ASP A 414 -9.27 -9.12 28.53
CA ASP A 414 -9.70 -9.49 29.91
C ASP A 414 -11.17 -9.99 30.00
N MET A 415 -11.71 -10.45 28.87
CA MET A 415 -13.08 -11.02 28.77
C MET A 415 -13.05 -12.55 28.86
N ARG A 416 -12.43 -13.10 29.91
CA ARG A 416 -12.14 -14.54 30.05
C ARG A 416 -13.39 -15.42 30.12
N GLU A 417 -14.50 -14.93 30.65
CA GLU A 417 -15.76 -15.69 30.68
C GLU A 417 -16.29 -15.91 29.26
N LEU A 418 -16.28 -14.87 28.41
CA LEU A 418 -16.64 -15.01 27.00
C LEU A 418 -15.64 -15.89 26.23
N ALA A 419 -14.34 -15.83 26.56
CA ALA A 419 -13.33 -16.70 25.98
C ALA A 419 -13.61 -18.18 26.25
N LEU A 420 -14.02 -18.51 27.47
CA LEU A 420 -14.41 -19.87 27.87
C LEU A 420 -15.61 -20.41 27.09
N ASP A 421 -16.60 -19.54 26.81
CA ASP A 421 -17.80 -19.90 26.06
C ASP A 421 -17.53 -20.07 24.56
N VAL A 422 -16.57 -19.32 24.00
CA VAL A 422 -16.28 -19.31 22.58
C VAL A 422 -15.30 -20.41 22.15
N THR A 423 -14.32 -20.75 23.03
CA THR A 423 -13.29 -21.72 22.66
C THR A 423 -13.82 -23.13 22.46
N THR A 424 -13.37 -23.77 21.40
CA THR A 424 -13.64 -25.18 21.09
C THR A 424 -12.44 -26.09 21.38
N ASP A 425 -11.29 -25.50 21.74
CA ASP A 425 -10.08 -26.23 22.08
C ASP A 425 -10.16 -26.73 23.55
N PRO A 426 -10.10 -28.04 23.79
CA PRO A 426 -10.20 -28.60 25.15
C PRO A 426 -9.12 -28.13 26.10
N GLU A 427 -7.87 -28.00 25.63
CA GLU A 427 -6.74 -27.54 26.47
C GLU A 427 -6.93 -26.09 26.91
N GLN A 428 -7.22 -25.20 25.96
CA GLN A 428 -7.47 -23.80 26.25
C GLN A 428 -8.70 -23.62 27.16
N ARG A 429 -9.75 -24.42 26.93
CA ARG A 429 -10.96 -24.40 27.73
C ARG A 429 -10.70 -24.83 29.18
N PHE A 430 -9.86 -25.82 29.38
CA PHE A 430 -9.44 -26.28 30.69
C PHE A 430 -8.62 -25.22 31.43
N ASP A 431 -7.65 -24.61 30.78
CA ASP A 431 -6.83 -23.54 31.36
C ASP A 431 -7.67 -22.32 31.79
N LEU A 432 -8.60 -21.89 30.94
CA LEU A 432 -9.52 -20.81 31.25
C LEU A 432 -10.47 -21.14 32.41
N ALA A 433 -10.99 -22.38 32.49
CA ALA A 433 -11.84 -22.83 33.56
C ALA A 433 -11.12 -22.80 34.91
N ILE A 434 -9.83 -23.19 34.94
CA ILE A 434 -8.98 -23.10 36.15
C ILE A 434 -8.76 -21.62 36.53
N GLN A 435 -8.41 -20.76 35.57
CA GLN A 435 -8.18 -19.33 35.82
C GLN A 435 -9.42 -18.61 36.38
N LEU A 436 -10.61 -19.01 35.92
CA LEU A 436 -11.88 -18.48 36.37
C LEU A 436 -12.44 -19.17 37.64
N SER A 437 -11.69 -20.15 38.18
CA SER A 437 -12.13 -20.98 39.34
C SER A 437 -13.43 -21.76 39.06
N ARG A 438 -13.72 -22.05 37.79
CA ARG A 438 -14.86 -22.87 37.35
C ARG A 438 -14.46 -24.34 37.40
N LEU A 439 -14.32 -24.87 38.65
CA LEU A 439 -13.87 -26.23 38.89
C LEU A 439 -14.85 -27.31 38.43
N ASP A 440 -16.11 -26.98 38.28
CA ASP A 440 -17.15 -27.78 37.65
C ASP A 440 -16.79 -28.14 36.22
N ILE A 441 -16.52 -27.14 35.39
CA ILE A 441 -16.15 -27.30 33.97
C ILE A 441 -14.78 -27.97 33.83
N ALA A 442 -13.80 -27.58 34.67
CA ALA A 442 -12.49 -28.19 34.65
C ALA A 442 -12.52 -29.68 34.98
N SER A 443 -13.39 -30.11 35.91
CA SER A 443 -13.56 -31.52 36.26
C SER A 443 -14.20 -32.33 35.14
N GLU A 444 -15.24 -31.77 34.47
CA GLU A 444 -15.87 -32.41 33.31
C GLU A 444 -14.86 -32.64 32.19
N LEU A 445 -14.07 -31.62 31.84
CA LEU A 445 -13.07 -31.70 30.78
C LEU A 445 -11.93 -32.67 31.11
N ALA A 446 -11.53 -32.76 32.40
CA ALA A 446 -10.52 -33.74 32.82
C ALA A 446 -11.03 -35.18 32.73
N GLU A 447 -12.32 -35.42 32.97
CA GLU A 447 -12.94 -36.74 32.83
C GLU A 447 -13.11 -37.14 31.34
N GLU A 448 -13.38 -36.17 30.44
CA GLU A 448 -13.51 -36.40 28.99
C GLU A 448 -12.14 -36.68 28.31
N SER A 449 -11.06 -36.11 28.83
CA SER A 449 -9.72 -36.28 28.26
C SER A 449 -8.96 -37.50 28.79
N GLY A 450 -9.51 -38.23 29.78
CA GLY A 450 -9.14 -39.59 30.22
C GLY A 450 -7.76 -39.77 30.71
#